data_74fa116c0f404df650903ed3f99ba6a6
#
_entry.id   74fa116c0f404df650903ed3f99ba6a6
#
_cell.length_a   1.000
_cell.length_b   1.000
_cell.length_c   1.000
_cell.angle_alpha   90.00
_cell.angle_beta   90.00
_cell.angle_gamma   90.00
#
_symmetry.space_group_name_H-M   'P 1'
#
loop_
_entity.id
_entity.type
_entity.pdbx_description
1 polymer ?
#
loop_
_entity_poly.entity_id
_entity_poly.type
_entity_poly.pdbx_seq_one_letter_code
_entity_poly.pdbx_strand_id
1 'polypeptide(L)'
;MESKLNLNRNLVDKARESARRIAEDTQNFIDLHTTVTVERAVCRLLGIDGVNALEVPLPNVVVDHLFDKGLLPGGAAYYIGNAMAETGMNPQQIAESIDRGELDLSAVAPHSIEEIRAAVMPVAEATAERIRTNVAKRNDYLNSFGDKTDPYLYVIVATGNIYEDIVQAK
;
A
#
# COMPACT_ATOMS: atom_id res chain seq x y z
N MET A 1 -22.36 -44.75 8.45
CA MET A 1 -22.36 -43.88 9.64
C MET A 1 -23.63 -43.06 9.60
N GLU A 2 -24.62 -43.41 10.41
CA GLU A 2 -25.82 -42.57 10.54
C GLU A 2 -25.42 -41.22 11.14
N SER A 3 -25.86 -40.17 10.48
CA SER A 3 -25.63 -38.78 10.95
C SER A 3 -26.36 -38.61 12.30
N LYS A 4 -25.62 -38.31 13.36
CA LYS A 4 -26.17 -38.04 14.69
C LYS A 4 -27.12 -36.84 14.74
N LEU A 5 -27.19 -36.07 13.67
CA LEU A 5 -28.03 -34.89 13.53
C LEU A 5 -28.97 -35.11 12.34
N ASN A 6 -30.26 -35.13 12.60
CA ASN A 6 -31.30 -35.25 11.57
C ASN A 6 -31.53 -33.91 10.88
N LEU A 7 -30.52 -33.47 10.07
CA LEU A 7 -30.54 -32.18 9.37
C LEU A 7 -31.26 -32.31 8.02
N ASN A 8 -32.12 -31.35 7.74
CA ASN A 8 -32.71 -31.21 6.42
C ASN A 8 -31.64 -30.71 5.42
N ARG A 9 -31.14 -31.60 4.57
CA ARG A 9 -30.07 -31.29 3.59
C ARG A 9 -30.41 -30.13 2.70
N ASN A 10 -31.65 -29.99 2.22
CA ASN A 10 -32.08 -28.90 1.37
C ASN A 10 -31.98 -27.53 2.07
N LEU A 11 -32.27 -27.47 3.38
CA LEU A 11 -32.11 -26.23 4.15
C LEU A 11 -30.64 -25.90 4.40
N VAL A 12 -29.81 -26.92 4.63
CA VAL A 12 -28.37 -26.74 4.77
C VAL A 12 -27.75 -26.21 3.47
N ASP A 13 -28.14 -26.78 2.32
CA ASP A 13 -27.62 -26.37 1.03
C ASP A 13 -28.05 -24.94 0.66
N LYS A 14 -29.31 -24.57 0.97
CA LYS A 14 -29.79 -23.18 0.81
C LYS A 14 -29.01 -22.20 1.70
N ALA A 15 -28.74 -22.60 2.95
CA ALA A 15 -27.97 -21.75 3.87
C ALA A 15 -26.53 -21.57 3.39
N ARG A 16 -25.90 -22.64 2.89
CA ARG A 16 -24.54 -22.59 2.30
C ARG A 16 -24.51 -21.71 1.07
N GLU A 17 -25.49 -21.81 0.19
CA GLU A 17 -25.56 -20.98 -1.02
C GLU A 17 -25.72 -19.50 -0.67
N SER A 18 -26.54 -19.17 0.32
CA SER A 18 -26.68 -17.79 0.81
C SER A 18 -25.39 -17.28 1.44
N ALA A 19 -24.72 -18.11 2.24
CA ALA A 19 -23.44 -17.75 2.85
C ALA A 19 -22.34 -17.56 1.80
N ARG A 20 -22.32 -18.40 0.74
CA ARG A 20 -21.36 -18.28 -0.37
C ARG A 20 -21.51 -16.96 -1.10
N ARG A 21 -22.73 -16.54 -1.43
CA ARG A 21 -22.98 -15.24 -2.10
C ARG A 21 -22.50 -14.06 -1.27
N ILE A 22 -22.79 -14.05 0.03
CA ILE A 22 -22.30 -13.00 0.94
C ILE A 22 -20.78 -12.99 0.99
N ALA A 23 -20.15 -14.17 1.04
CA ALA A 23 -18.70 -14.29 1.07
C ALA A 23 -18.05 -13.81 -0.25
N GLU A 24 -18.65 -14.10 -1.42
CA GLU A 24 -18.19 -13.65 -2.74
C GLU A 24 -18.24 -12.11 -2.84
N ASP A 25 -19.35 -11.49 -2.43
CA ASP A 25 -19.47 -10.03 -2.43
C ASP A 25 -18.44 -9.38 -1.50
N THR A 26 -18.25 -9.96 -0.31
CA THR A 26 -17.24 -9.49 0.66
C THR A 26 -15.83 -9.66 0.11
N GLN A 27 -15.53 -10.78 -0.57
CA GLN A 27 -14.23 -11.04 -1.15
C GLN A 27 -13.91 -10.04 -2.27
N ASN A 28 -14.86 -9.77 -3.16
CA ASN A 28 -14.70 -8.77 -4.22
C ASN A 28 -14.39 -7.38 -3.66
N PHE A 29 -15.05 -6.99 -2.57
CA PHE A 29 -14.76 -5.74 -1.88
C PHE A 29 -13.34 -5.73 -1.28
N ILE A 30 -12.94 -6.81 -0.62
CA ILE A 30 -11.60 -6.95 -0.02
C ILE A 30 -10.53 -6.92 -1.10
N ASP A 31 -10.70 -7.65 -2.20
CA ASP A 31 -9.74 -7.74 -3.29
C ASP A 31 -9.49 -6.36 -3.91
N LEU A 32 -10.54 -5.58 -4.16
CA LEU A 32 -10.42 -4.23 -4.67
C LEU A 32 -9.65 -3.31 -3.70
N HIS A 33 -10.01 -3.32 -2.43
CA HIS A 33 -9.37 -2.45 -1.43
C HIS A 33 -7.94 -2.89 -1.12
N THR A 34 -7.66 -4.18 -1.13
CA THR A 34 -6.30 -4.72 -0.99
C THR A 34 -5.41 -4.27 -2.15
N THR A 35 -5.91 -4.35 -3.40
CA THR A 35 -5.18 -3.91 -4.58
C THR A 35 -4.83 -2.42 -4.50
N VAL A 36 -5.81 -1.55 -4.20
CA VAL A 36 -5.58 -0.11 -4.00
C VAL A 36 -4.53 0.14 -2.91
N THR A 37 -4.60 -0.56 -1.79
CA THR A 37 -3.65 -0.40 -0.68
C THR A 37 -2.24 -0.83 -1.08
N VAL A 38 -2.11 -1.95 -1.78
CA VAL A 38 -0.83 -2.47 -2.27
C VAL A 38 -0.20 -1.48 -3.26
N GLU A 39 -0.96 -0.99 -4.22
CA GLU A 39 -0.44 -0.05 -5.22
C GLU A 39 -0.04 1.30 -4.60
N ARG A 40 -0.74 1.78 -3.58
CA ARG A 40 -0.29 2.93 -2.78
C ARG A 40 1.02 2.67 -2.05
N ALA A 41 1.23 1.47 -1.54
CA ALA A 41 2.51 1.08 -0.94
C ALA A 41 3.62 0.99 -1.98
N VAL A 42 3.32 0.50 -3.19
CA VAL A 42 4.25 0.49 -4.34
C VAL A 42 4.67 1.91 -4.72
N CYS A 43 3.72 2.84 -4.84
CA CYS A 43 4.04 4.25 -5.08
C CYS A 43 5.00 4.82 -4.03
N ARG A 44 4.80 4.51 -2.74
CA ARG A 44 5.71 4.92 -1.67
C ARG A 44 7.08 4.26 -1.77
N LEU A 45 7.14 2.98 -2.17
CA LEU A 45 8.39 2.29 -2.43
C LEU A 45 9.18 2.95 -3.57
N LEU A 46 8.48 3.49 -4.57
CA LEU A 46 9.08 4.28 -5.65
C LEU A 46 9.43 5.72 -5.24
N GLY A 47 9.28 6.08 -3.98
CA GLY A 47 9.70 7.37 -3.45
C GLY A 47 8.68 8.48 -3.63
N ILE A 48 7.44 8.18 -4.01
CA ILE A 48 6.36 9.17 -4.05
C ILE A 48 5.89 9.46 -2.63
N ASP A 49 5.96 10.72 -2.22
CA ASP A 49 5.61 11.17 -0.87
C ASP A 49 4.93 12.55 -0.90
N GLY A 50 4.47 13.00 0.27
CA GLY A 50 3.81 14.27 0.42
C GLY A 50 2.33 14.28 0.01
N VAL A 51 1.78 15.48 -0.04
CA VAL A 51 0.36 15.74 -0.33
C VAL A 51 0.23 16.84 -1.38
N ASN A 52 -0.91 16.88 -2.06
CA ASN A 52 -1.24 17.97 -2.98
C ASN A 52 -1.84 19.19 -2.24
N ALA A 53 -2.29 20.19 -2.98
CA ALA A 53 -2.89 21.41 -2.44
C ALA A 53 -4.20 21.18 -1.65
N LEU A 54 -4.83 20.01 -1.82
CA LEU A 54 -6.03 19.58 -1.09
C LEU A 54 -5.71 18.62 0.06
N GLU A 55 -4.44 18.50 0.46
CA GLU A 55 -3.94 17.59 1.49
C GLU A 55 -4.17 16.10 1.16
N VAL A 56 -4.42 15.76 -0.13
CA VAL A 56 -4.52 14.37 -0.57
C VAL A 56 -3.11 13.81 -0.79
N PRO A 57 -2.77 12.64 -0.21
CA PRO A 57 -1.46 12.01 -0.45
C PRO A 57 -1.21 11.73 -1.93
N LEU A 58 -0.06 12.13 -2.45
CA LEU A 58 0.31 11.92 -3.86
C LEU A 58 0.28 10.43 -4.30
N PRO A 59 0.65 9.45 -3.46
CA PRO A 59 0.42 8.05 -3.79
C PRO A 59 -1.06 7.70 -4.05
N ASN A 60 -2.00 8.38 -3.36
CA ASN A 60 -3.43 8.19 -3.61
C ASN A 60 -3.82 8.78 -4.97
N VAL A 61 -3.36 9.99 -5.27
CA VAL A 61 -3.63 10.65 -6.57
C VAL A 61 -3.22 9.75 -7.74
N VAL A 62 -2.03 9.14 -7.69
CA VAL A 62 -1.55 8.21 -8.73
C VAL A 62 -2.43 6.97 -8.82
N VAL A 63 -2.76 6.36 -7.69
CA VAL A 63 -3.55 5.12 -7.69
C VAL A 63 -5.00 5.38 -8.10
N ASP A 64 -5.58 6.50 -7.68
CA ASP A 64 -6.93 6.91 -8.08
C ASP A 64 -6.97 7.21 -9.60
N HIS A 65 -5.94 7.86 -10.16
CA HIS A 65 -5.80 8.04 -11.61
C HIS A 65 -5.76 6.69 -12.36
N LEU A 66 -4.97 5.72 -11.88
CA LEU A 66 -4.92 4.38 -12.47
C LEU A 66 -6.25 3.64 -12.35
N PHE A 67 -6.94 3.80 -11.24
CA PHE A 67 -8.25 3.20 -11.01
C PHE A 67 -9.29 3.76 -11.98
N ASP A 68 -9.40 5.07 -12.10
CA ASP A 68 -10.36 5.77 -12.96
C ASP A 68 -10.15 5.45 -14.44
N LYS A 69 -8.91 5.17 -14.85
CA LYS A 69 -8.55 4.75 -16.21
C LYS A 69 -8.67 3.24 -16.45
N GLY A 70 -9.04 2.45 -15.44
CA GLY A 70 -9.10 0.99 -15.55
C GLY A 70 -7.73 0.31 -15.68
N LEU A 71 -6.65 0.99 -15.31
CA LEU A 71 -5.26 0.54 -15.44
C LEU A 71 -4.72 -0.16 -14.20
N LEU A 72 -5.43 -0.07 -13.08
CA LEU A 72 -4.97 -0.59 -11.79
C LEU A 72 -4.52 -2.06 -11.83
N PRO A 73 -5.17 -2.98 -12.59
CA PRO A 73 -4.70 -4.37 -12.68
C PRO A 73 -3.29 -4.55 -13.27
N GLY A 74 -2.80 -3.56 -14.02
CA GLY A 74 -1.43 -3.57 -14.56
C GLY A 74 -0.36 -3.21 -13.54
N GLY A 75 -0.76 -2.61 -12.41
CA GLY A 75 0.11 -2.20 -11.31
C GLY A 75 0.81 -0.86 -11.52
N ALA A 76 0.92 -0.08 -10.43
CA ALA A 76 1.49 1.27 -10.49
C ALA A 76 2.94 1.30 -10.98
N ALA A 77 3.76 0.32 -10.57
CA ALA A 77 5.16 0.26 -10.98
C ALA A 77 5.34 0.16 -12.50
N TYR A 78 4.44 -0.54 -13.20
CA TYR A 78 4.48 -0.67 -14.65
C TYR A 78 4.23 0.68 -15.34
N TYR A 79 3.16 1.38 -14.95
CA TYR A 79 2.79 2.65 -15.60
C TYR A 79 3.73 3.79 -15.22
N ILE A 80 4.15 3.88 -13.96
CA ILE A 80 5.18 4.83 -13.53
C ILE A 80 6.49 4.56 -14.25
N GLY A 81 6.90 3.28 -14.37
CA GLY A 81 8.12 2.90 -15.06
C GLY A 81 8.11 3.26 -16.55
N ASN A 82 6.98 3.09 -17.26
CA ASN A 82 6.81 3.56 -18.62
C ASN A 82 6.98 5.09 -18.70
N ALA A 83 6.33 5.83 -17.80
CA ALA A 83 6.44 7.28 -17.77
C ALA A 83 7.88 7.75 -17.46
N MET A 84 8.60 7.06 -16.57
CA MET A 84 10.01 7.34 -16.29
C MET A 84 10.88 7.13 -17.54
N ALA A 85 10.68 6.01 -18.25
CA ALA A 85 11.44 5.68 -19.45
C ALA A 85 11.17 6.68 -20.59
N GLU A 86 9.92 7.10 -20.77
CA GLU A 86 9.51 8.04 -21.82
C GLU A 86 9.95 9.47 -21.55
N THR A 87 9.78 9.94 -20.31
CA THR A 87 9.93 11.36 -19.98
C THR A 87 11.25 11.71 -19.30
N GLY A 88 11.94 10.72 -18.73
CA GLY A 88 13.10 10.94 -17.87
C GLY A 88 12.77 11.55 -16.50
N MET A 89 11.49 11.73 -16.16
CA MET A 89 11.05 12.23 -14.86
C MET A 89 11.27 11.19 -13.78
N ASN A 90 11.54 11.63 -12.54
CA ASN A 90 11.49 10.75 -11.39
C ASN A 90 10.03 10.50 -10.95
N PRO A 91 9.74 9.45 -10.12
CA PRO A 91 8.37 9.13 -9.72
C PRO A 91 7.63 10.25 -9.00
N GLN A 92 8.32 11.06 -8.21
CA GLN A 92 7.74 12.22 -7.53
C GLN A 92 7.22 13.27 -8.53
N GLN A 93 8.04 13.59 -9.53
CA GLN A 93 7.67 14.54 -10.60
C GLN A 93 6.49 14.01 -11.43
N ILE A 94 6.45 12.70 -11.69
CA ILE A 94 5.33 12.04 -12.37
C ILE A 94 4.05 12.22 -11.57
N ALA A 95 4.08 11.93 -10.25
CA ALA A 95 2.92 12.08 -9.39
C ALA A 95 2.41 13.52 -9.33
N GLU A 96 3.31 14.49 -9.22
CA GLU A 96 2.98 15.91 -9.25
C GLU A 96 2.40 16.36 -10.60
N SER A 97 2.90 15.80 -11.73
CA SER A 97 2.38 16.11 -13.06
C SER A 97 0.99 15.49 -13.28
N ILE A 98 0.72 14.32 -12.70
CA ILE A 98 -0.62 13.74 -12.69
C ILE A 98 -1.58 14.62 -11.88
N ASP A 99 -1.18 15.08 -10.70
CA ASP A 99 -1.99 15.95 -9.85
C ASP A 99 -2.36 17.27 -10.54
N ARG A 100 -1.43 17.82 -11.33
CA ARG A 100 -1.70 19.04 -12.13
C ARG A 100 -2.46 18.78 -13.43
N GLY A 101 -2.76 17.53 -13.76
CA GLY A 101 -3.41 17.16 -15.02
C GLY A 101 -2.53 17.32 -16.27
N GLU A 102 -1.22 17.39 -16.10
CA GLU A 102 -0.23 17.56 -17.18
C GLU A 102 0.22 16.22 -17.78
N LEU A 103 0.03 15.12 -17.04
CA LEU A 103 0.42 13.78 -17.45
C LEU A 103 -0.75 12.80 -17.28
N ASP A 104 -1.07 12.07 -18.35
CA ASP A 104 -2.00 10.94 -18.34
C ASP A 104 -1.23 9.64 -18.58
N LEU A 105 -1.17 8.77 -17.58
CA LEU A 105 -0.47 7.48 -17.67
C LEU A 105 -1.08 6.55 -18.73
N SER A 106 -2.35 6.75 -19.11
CA SER A 106 -2.98 5.96 -20.17
C SER A 106 -2.48 6.34 -21.56
N ALA A 107 -1.90 7.51 -21.73
CA ALA A 107 -1.37 8.02 -23.00
C ALA A 107 0.14 7.75 -23.19
N VAL A 108 0.82 7.26 -22.16
CA VAL A 108 2.25 6.94 -22.23
C VAL A 108 2.48 5.68 -23.06
N ALA A 109 3.45 5.74 -23.95
CA ALA A 109 3.81 4.59 -24.78
C ALA A 109 4.37 3.44 -23.93
N PRO A 110 4.02 2.17 -24.25
CA PRO A 110 4.59 1.04 -23.53
C PRO A 110 6.06 0.82 -23.92
N HIS A 111 6.92 0.66 -22.91
CA HIS A 111 8.33 0.32 -23.05
C HIS A 111 8.57 -1.18 -22.74
N SER A 112 9.76 -1.67 -23.09
CA SER A 112 10.14 -3.03 -22.74
C SER A 112 10.25 -3.21 -21.22
N ILE A 113 10.02 -4.43 -20.73
CA ILE A 113 10.16 -4.76 -19.31
C ILE A 113 11.57 -4.47 -18.81
N GLU A 114 12.57 -4.64 -19.64
CA GLU A 114 13.97 -4.34 -19.34
C GLU A 114 14.19 -2.84 -19.09
N GLU A 115 13.63 -1.98 -19.93
CA GLU A 115 13.69 -0.51 -19.77
C GLU A 115 12.95 -0.06 -18.52
N ILE A 116 11.74 -0.58 -18.31
CA ILE A 116 10.95 -0.30 -17.10
C ILE A 116 11.72 -0.70 -15.85
N ARG A 117 12.30 -1.91 -15.82
CA ARG A 117 13.09 -2.37 -14.69
C ARG A 117 14.33 -1.51 -14.47
N ALA A 118 15.02 -1.13 -15.54
CA ALA A 118 16.19 -0.26 -15.44
C ALA A 118 15.85 1.11 -14.82
N ALA A 119 14.65 1.65 -15.09
CA ALA A 119 14.18 2.90 -14.52
C ALA A 119 13.73 2.75 -13.06
N VAL A 120 12.93 1.72 -12.75
CA VAL A 120 12.22 1.57 -11.47
C VAL A 120 13.11 0.98 -10.37
N MET A 121 13.95 -0.04 -10.69
CA MET A 121 14.69 -0.79 -9.68
C MET A 121 15.67 0.05 -8.86
N PRO A 122 16.44 1.00 -9.43
CA PRO A 122 17.34 1.84 -8.62
C PRO A 122 16.60 2.67 -7.57
N VAL A 123 15.41 3.16 -7.90
CA VAL A 123 14.59 3.98 -6.98
C VAL A 123 14.00 3.12 -5.87
N ALA A 124 13.47 1.95 -6.23
CA ALA A 124 12.93 0.99 -5.27
C ALA A 124 14.02 0.50 -4.29
N GLU A 125 15.22 0.18 -4.80
CA GLU A 125 16.34 -0.28 -3.97
C GLU A 125 16.84 0.82 -3.01
N ALA A 126 16.93 2.06 -3.46
CA ALA A 126 17.29 3.20 -2.60
C ALA A 126 16.29 3.36 -1.43
N THR A 127 15.00 3.20 -1.68
CA THR A 127 13.98 3.25 -0.64
C THR A 127 14.05 2.03 0.27
N ALA A 128 14.26 0.84 -0.27
CA ALA A 128 14.44 -0.38 0.51
C ALA A 128 15.64 -0.28 1.44
N GLU A 129 16.77 0.29 0.98
CA GLU A 129 17.95 0.51 1.81
C GLU A 129 17.69 1.52 2.94
N ARG A 130 16.95 2.59 2.66
CA ARG A 130 16.50 3.53 3.70
C ARG A 130 15.66 2.82 4.77
N ILE A 131 14.77 1.91 4.36
CA ILE A 131 13.95 1.10 5.27
C ILE A 131 14.84 0.20 6.12
N ARG A 132 15.79 -0.53 5.52
CA ARG A 132 16.75 -1.40 6.24
C ARG A 132 17.55 -0.62 7.28
N THR A 133 18.04 0.56 6.88
CA THR A 133 18.78 1.46 7.79
C THR A 133 17.90 1.91 8.97
N ASN A 134 16.65 2.28 8.73
CA ASN A 134 15.74 2.68 9.80
C ASN A 134 15.39 1.51 10.73
N VAL A 135 15.22 0.31 10.20
CA VAL A 135 15.01 -0.92 11.00
C VAL A 135 16.24 -1.21 11.86
N ALA A 136 17.45 -1.09 11.30
CA ALA A 136 18.69 -1.27 12.06
C ALA A 136 18.78 -0.27 13.22
N LYS A 137 18.59 1.02 12.95
CA LYS A 137 18.58 2.08 13.97
C LYS A 137 17.53 1.83 15.06
N ARG A 138 16.33 1.39 14.69
CA ARG A 138 15.29 1.02 15.64
C ARG A 138 15.73 -0.15 16.53
N ASN A 139 16.31 -1.18 15.93
CA ASN A 139 16.75 -2.36 16.67
C ASN A 139 17.90 -2.01 17.63
N ASP A 140 18.87 -1.19 17.19
CA ASP A 140 19.95 -0.70 18.04
C ASP A 140 19.40 0.10 19.22
N TYR A 141 18.42 0.96 18.98
CA TYR A 141 17.74 1.71 20.01
C TYR A 141 17.04 0.79 21.02
N LEU A 142 16.26 -0.18 20.54
CA LEU A 142 15.59 -1.15 21.42
C LEU A 142 16.59 -1.98 22.23
N ASN A 143 17.68 -2.43 21.62
CA ASN A 143 18.72 -3.20 22.29
C ASN A 143 19.42 -2.39 23.39
N SER A 144 19.48 -1.05 23.27
CA SER A 144 20.06 -0.19 24.29
C SER A 144 19.28 -0.17 25.62
N PHE A 145 17.99 -0.51 25.57
CA PHE A 145 17.16 -0.62 26.78
C PHE A 145 17.22 -2.00 27.45
N GLY A 146 17.77 -3.02 26.76
CA GLY A 146 17.81 -4.40 27.24
C GLY A 146 16.43 -5.06 27.23
N ASP A 147 16.43 -6.38 27.39
CA ASP A 147 15.20 -7.14 27.61
C ASP A 147 14.68 -6.90 29.03
N LYS A 148 13.39 -6.64 29.14
CA LYS A 148 12.71 -6.52 30.41
C LYS A 148 12.13 -7.86 30.82
N THR A 149 12.27 -8.21 32.09
CA THR A 149 11.64 -9.40 32.67
C THR A 149 10.13 -9.18 32.87
N ASP A 150 9.36 -10.22 32.71
CA ASP A 150 7.92 -10.22 33.00
C ASP A 150 7.64 -9.86 34.49
N PRO A 151 6.51 -9.21 34.76
CA PRO A 151 5.49 -8.76 33.82
C PRO A 151 5.86 -7.45 33.10
N TYR A 152 5.50 -7.32 31.84
CA TYR A 152 5.68 -6.08 31.11
C TYR A 152 4.77 -4.98 31.68
N LEU A 153 5.38 -3.84 32.03
CA LEU A 153 4.63 -2.63 32.36
C LEU A 153 4.20 -1.97 31.03
N TYR A 154 2.90 -1.88 30.82
CA TYR A 154 2.33 -1.16 29.71
C TYR A 154 1.92 0.25 30.16
N VAL A 155 2.55 1.27 29.59
CA VAL A 155 2.24 2.67 29.86
C VAL A 155 1.68 3.27 28.58
N ILE A 156 0.51 3.89 28.67
CA ILE A 156 -0.09 4.65 27.59
C ILE A 156 0.16 6.13 27.87
N VAL A 157 0.84 6.80 26.94
CA VAL A 157 0.92 8.25 26.90
C VAL A 157 0.02 8.71 25.76
N ALA A 158 -1.05 9.41 26.08
CA ALA A 158 -2.08 9.81 25.12
C ALA A 158 -2.70 11.14 25.55
N THR A 159 -1.93 12.23 25.40
CA THR A 159 -2.40 13.58 25.74
C THR A 159 -3.28 14.20 24.65
N GLY A 160 -3.31 13.58 23.45
CA GLY A 160 -3.95 14.14 22.24
C GLY A 160 -3.04 15.11 21.49
N ASN A 161 -1.82 15.33 21.96
CA ASN A 161 -0.79 16.13 21.29
C ASN A 161 0.48 15.30 21.13
N ILE A 162 0.80 14.91 19.90
CA ILE A 162 1.94 14.03 19.62
C ILE A 162 3.29 14.62 20.07
N TYR A 163 3.45 15.92 20.07
CA TYR A 163 4.69 16.57 20.53
C TYR A 163 4.86 16.46 22.05
N GLU A 164 3.77 16.59 22.79
CA GLU A 164 3.74 16.37 24.22
C GLU A 164 3.95 14.89 24.58
N ASP A 165 3.32 13.99 23.83
CA ASP A 165 3.47 12.55 24.01
C ASP A 165 4.93 12.10 23.84
N ILE A 166 5.68 12.67 22.89
CA ILE A 166 7.11 12.40 22.69
C ILE A 166 7.94 12.81 23.91
N VAL A 167 7.60 13.92 24.54
CA VAL A 167 8.31 14.42 25.74
C VAL A 167 8.04 13.52 26.94
N GLN A 168 6.79 13.09 27.12
CA GLN A 168 6.38 12.25 28.24
C GLN A 168 6.80 10.77 28.09
N ALA A 169 7.00 10.30 26.86
CA ALA A 169 7.42 8.92 26.57
C ALA A 169 8.93 8.71 26.72
N LYS A 170 9.72 9.74 26.91
CA LYS A 170 11.17 9.67 27.17
C LYS A 170 11.45 9.47 28.64
#